data_1bad5820aa26a5e7de3728c42f6f561b
#
_entry.id   1bad5820aa26a5e7de3728c42f6f561b
#
_cell.length_a   1.000
_cell.length_b   1.000
_cell.length_c   1.000
_cell.angle_alpha   90.00
_cell.angle_beta   90.00
_cell.angle_gamma   90.00
#
_symmetry.space_group_name_H-M   'P 1'
#
loop_
_entity.id
_entity.type
_entity.pdbx_description
1 polymer ?
#
loop_
_entity_poly.entity_id
_entity_poly.type
_entity_poly.pdbx_seq_one_letter_code
_entity_poly.pdbx_strand_id
1 'polypeptide(L)'
;VLLSCMSSIAWGAIIPDRTRIIMNESDKGEALKLTNQSKNLPYLAQTWIEDTKGNKSRDFIVTVPPMVRLNPSEQIQIRMITQEKIAQLPKDRETLFYFNVREIPPKTDKKNVMQVTMQHALKLFWRPKSIELEDDGVMTYEKVEIIRRNDGSIRFNNKMPYHVTLGYIGTNGVTMLPQTQSLMVTPFSYANTQFKNVPSTFQVGYIND
;
A
#
# COMPACT_ATOMS: atom_id res chain seq x y z
N VAL A 1 -39.62 -12.39 -17.57
CA VAL A 1 -38.55 -13.16 -16.91
C VAL A 1 -37.42 -12.20 -16.61
N LEU A 2 -37.29 -11.73 -15.36
CA LEU A 2 -36.14 -10.91 -14.93
C LEU A 2 -34.97 -11.86 -14.65
N LEU A 3 -33.95 -11.80 -15.50
CA LEU A 3 -32.67 -12.49 -15.27
C LEU A 3 -31.87 -11.63 -14.29
N SER A 4 -31.91 -11.96 -13.00
CA SER A 4 -31.03 -11.37 -11.98
C SER A 4 -29.61 -11.85 -12.20
N CYS A 5 -28.75 -11.02 -12.81
CA CYS A 5 -27.31 -11.25 -12.85
C CYS A 5 -26.75 -11.08 -11.44
N MET A 6 -26.59 -12.17 -10.70
CA MET A 6 -25.75 -12.20 -9.51
C MET A 6 -24.29 -12.04 -9.94
N SER A 7 -23.78 -10.80 -9.86
CA SER A 7 -22.34 -10.53 -9.97
C SER A 7 -21.63 -11.08 -8.74
N SER A 8 -21.03 -12.27 -8.87
CA SER A 8 -20.10 -12.79 -7.86
C SER A 8 -18.84 -11.94 -7.87
N ILE A 9 -18.59 -11.20 -6.79
CA ILE A 9 -17.33 -10.50 -6.57
C ILE A 9 -16.26 -11.57 -6.38
N ALA A 10 -15.34 -11.68 -7.34
CA ALA A 10 -14.18 -12.55 -7.22
C ALA A 10 -13.19 -11.91 -6.24
N TRP A 11 -13.11 -12.42 -5.04
CA TRP A 11 -12.08 -12.06 -4.06
C TRP A 11 -10.87 -12.95 -4.27
N GLY A 12 -9.66 -12.36 -4.17
CA GLY A 12 -8.43 -13.17 -4.16
C GLY A 12 -8.43 -14.15 -2.99
N ALA A 13 -7.79 -15.30 -3.19
CA ALA A 13 -7.72 -16.32 -2.14
C ALA A 13 -6.72 -15.94 -1.03
N ILE A 14 -5.60 -15.29 -1.39
CA ILE A 14 -4.57 -14.87 -0.42
C ILE A 14 -4.75 -13.40 -0.08
N ILE A 15 -5.04 -13.10 1.19
CA ILE A 15 -5.29 -11.75 1.66
C ILE A 15 -4.29 -11.36 2.74
N PRO A 16 -3.63 -10.19 2.63
CA PRO A 16 -2.82 -9.61 3.69
C PRO A 16 -3.70 -9.00 4.80
N ASP A 17 -3.18 -8.96 6.04
CA ASP A 17 -3.88 -8.43 7.22
C ASP A 17 -3.96 -6.91 7.28
N ARG A 18 -3.22 -6.21 6.41
CA ARG A 18 -3.17 -4.75 6.35
C ARG A 18 -2.96 -4.25 4.92
N THR A 19 -3.18 -2.95 4.70
CA THR A 19 -3.09 -2.33 3.37
C THR A 19 -1.76 -1.61 3.12
N ARG A 20 -0.97 -1.39 4.18
CA ARG A 20 0.36 -0.77 4.14
C ARG A 20 1.24 -1.30 5.24
N ILE A 21 2.53 -1.08 5.14
CA ILE A 21 3.53 -1.60 6.05
C ILE A 21 4.46 -0.45 6.43
N ILE A 22 4.67 -0.25 7.73
CA ILE A 22 5.71 0.62 8.26
C ILE A 22 6.82 -0.27 8.79
N MET A 23 8.05 0.00 8.40
CA MET A 23 9.23 -0.71 8.84
C MET A 23 10.23 0.29 9.40
N ASN A 24 10.35 0.35 10.71
CA ASN A 24 11.28 1.25 11.38
C ASN A 24 12.71 0.67 11.36
N GLU A 25 13.70 1.55 11.32
CA GLU A 25 15.12 1.13 11.37
C GLU A 25 15.47 0.45 12.69
N SER A 26 14.85 0.84 13.81
CA SER A 26 15.06 0.23 15.12
C SER A 26 14.47 -1.19 15.24
N ASP A 27 13.56 -1.58 14.35
CA ASP A 27 12.96 -2.90 14.35
C ASP A 27 13.89 -3.94 13.73
N LYS A 28 13.89 -5.16 14.29
CA LYS A 28 14.65 -6.28 13.73
C LYS A 28 14.06 -6.85 12.43
N GLY A 29 12.98 -6.25 11.93
CA GLY A 29 12.21 -6.67 10.77
C GLY A 29 10.73 -6.53 11.06
N GLU A 30 9.93 -6.52 9.99
CA GLU A 30 8.48 -6.40 10.07
C GLU A 30 7.82 -7.70 9.60
N ALA A 31 6.66 -8.03 10.16
CA ALA A 31 5.92 -9.23 9.80
C ALA A 31 4.52 -8.89 9.29
N LEU A 32 4.14 -9.51 8.19
CA LEU A 32 2.81 -9.42 7.59
C LEU A 32 2.14 -10.80 7.63
N LYS A 33 0.88 -10.84 8.06
CA LYS A 33 0.10 -12.07 8.04
C LYS A 33 -0.62 -12.20 6.70
N LEU A 34 -0.49 -13.36 6.07
CA LEU A 34 -1.26 -13.77 4.90
C LEU A 34 -2.26 -14.84 5.30
N THR A 35 -3.48 -14.72 4.81
CA THR A 35 -4.56 -15.69 5.05
C THR A 35 -5.05 -16.25 3.73
N ASN A 36 -5.13 -17.58 3.62
CA ASN A 36 -5.85 -18.23 2.52
C ASN A 36 -7.35 -18.28 2.89
N GLN A 37 -8.17 -17.46 2.24
CA GLN A 37 -9.62 -17.43 2.45
C GLN A 37 -10.38 -18.56 1.76
N SER A 38 -9.74 -19.29 0.86
CA SER A 38 -10.34 -20.48 0.26
C SER A 38 -10.55 -21.56 1.34
N LYS A 39 -11.77 -22.07 1.44
CA LYS A 39 -12.10 -23.15 2.37
C LYS A 39 -11.71 -24.54 1.84
N ASN A 40 -11.45 -24.65 0.54
CA ASN A 40 -11.33 -25.94 -0.12
C ASN A 40 -10.01 -26.14 -0.87
N LEU A 41 -9.35 -25.06 -1.28
CA LEU A 41 -8.18 -25.15 -2.15
C LEU A 41 -6.93 -24.56 -1.48
N PRO A 42 -5.79 -25.26 -1.55
CA PRO A 42 -4.51 -24.69 -1.20
C PRO A 42 -4.04 -23.71 -2.28
N TYR A 43 -3.28 -22.69 -1.87
CA TYR A 43 -2.63 -21.74 -2.79
C TYR A 43 -1.16 -21.59 -2.42
N LEU A 44 -0.33 -21.24 -3.40
CA LEU A 44 1.01 -20.74 -3.14
C LEU A 44 0.96 -19.21 -3.08
N ALA A 45 1.60 -18.63 -2.08
CA ALA A 45 1.88 -17.21 -2.01
C ALA A 45 3.33 -16.96 -2.42
N GLN A 46 3.54 -16.20 -3.48
CA GLN A 46 4.85 -15.72 -3.90
C GLN A 46 5.00 -14.27 -3.49
N THR A 47 6.04 -13.93 -2.72
CA THR A 47 6.27 -12.59 -2.19
C THR A 47 7.61 -12.02 -2.64
N TRP A 48 7.65 -10.70 -2.87
CA TRP A 48 8.86 -9.97 -3.23
C TRP A 48 8.71 -8.48 -2.95
N ILE A 49 9.84 -7.78 -2.95
CA ILE A 49 9.89 -6.32 -2.83
C ILE A 49 10.21 -5.70 -4.19
N GLU A 50 9.55 -4.57 -4.48
CA GLU A 50 9.83 -3.73 -5.64
C GLU A 50 10.19 -2.31 -5.21
N ASP A 51 11.01 -1.65 -6.01
CA ASP A 51 11.24 -0.21 -5.90
C ASP A 51 10.08 0.60 -6.51
N THR A 52 10.15 1.92 -6.44
CA THR A 52 9.12 2.81 -7.02
C THR A 52 9.07 2.80 -8.55
N LYS A 53 10.02 2.16 -9.22
CA LYS A 53 10.04 1.96 -10.67
C LYS A 53 9.50 0.60 -11.09
N GLY A 54 9.09 -0.24 -10.13
CA GLY A 54 8.59 -1.60 -10.37
C GLY A 54 9.69 -2.65 -10.56
N ASN A 55 10.95 -2.32 -10.25
CA ASN A 55 12.04 -3.29 -10.33
C ASN A 55 12.06 -4.16 -9.07
N LYS A 56 12.06 -5.47 -9.25
CA LYS A 56 12.28 -6.40 -8.14
C LYS A 56 13.69 -6.24 -7.60
N SER A 57 13.79 -6.03 -6.31
CA SER A 57 15.08 -5.86 -5.63
C SER A 57 15.16 -6.72 -4.38
N ARG A 58 16.35 -7.25 -4.11
CA ARG A 58 16.72 -7.91 -2.86
C ARG A 58 17.82 -7.15 -2.13
N ASP A 59 18.16 -5.99 -2.60
CA ASP A 59 19.31 -5.22 -2.12
C ASP A 59 19.07 -4.55 -0.78
N PHE A 60 17.84 -4.09 -0.54
CA PHE A 60 17.47 -3.32 0.64
C PHE A 60 16.63 -4.13 1.63
N ILE A 61 15.63 -4.84 1.13
CA ILE A 61 14.68 -5.61 1.93
C ILE A 61 14.38 -6.93 1.22
N VAL A 62 14.31 -8.02 1.96
CA VAL A 62 13.91 -9.35 1.45
C VAL A 62 12.70 -9.88 2.21
N THR A 63 11.90 -10.71 1.55
CA THR A 63 10.78 -11.43 2.16
C THR A 63 11.19 -12.87 2.50
N VAL A 64 10.77 -13.33 3.68
CA VAL A 64 11.09 -14.69 4.18
C VAL A 64 9.85 -15.35 4.77
N PRO A 65 9.40 -16.47 4.24
CA PRO A 65 9.86 -17.13 3.00
C PRO A 65 9.37 -16.37 1.74
N PRO A 66 10.13 -16.41 0.61
CA PRO A 66 9.71 -15.75 -0.63
C PRO A 66 8.61 -16.50 -1.38
N MET A 67 8.40 -17.76 -1.05
CA MET A 67 7.31 -18.58 -1.55
C MET A 67 6.88 -19.58 -0.48
N VAL A 68 5.58 -19.72 -0.29
CA VAL A 68 5.01 -20.62 0.69
C VAL A 68 3.65 -21.13 0.25
N ARG A 69 3.34 -22.38 0.62
CA ARG A 69 2.02 -22.97 0.42
C ARG A 69 1.17 -22.68 1.66
N LEU A 70 -0.06 -22.21 1.42
CA LEU A 70 -1.11 -22.08 2.41
C LEU A 70 -2.22 -23.08 2.11
N ASN A 71 -2.51 -23.95 3.06
CA ASN A 71 -3.66 -24.85 3.00
C ASN A 71 -4.98 -24.06 3.12
N PRO A 72 -6.14 -24.69 2.89
CA PRO A 72 -7.41 -24.01 3.10
C PRO A 72 -7.53 -23.40 4.49
N SER A 73 -7.95 -22.12 4.57
CA SER A 73 -8.11 -21.35 5.81
C SER A 73 -6.84 -21.14 6.64
N GLU A 74 -5.68 -21.51 6.12
CA GLU A 74 -4.40 -21.35 6.82
C GLU A 74 -3.95 -19.89 6.83
N GLN A 75 -3.24 -19.53 7.91
CA GLN A 75 -2.56 -18.25 8.09
C GLN A 75 -1.08 -18.46 8.28
N ILE A 76 -0.27 -17.60 7.68
CA ILE A 76 1.18 -17.60 7.83
C ILE A 76 1.72 -16.18 7.95
N GLN A 77 2.85 -16.02 8.61
CA GLN A 77 3.60 -14.77 8.65
C GLN A 77 4.72 -14.77 7.62
N ILE A 78 4.78 -13.69 6.84
CA ILE A 78 5.91 -13.36 5.98
C ILE A 78 6.71 -12.27 6.68
N ARG A 79 7.99 -12.52 6.90
CA ARG A 79 8.89 -11.52 7.50
C ARG A 79 9.59 -10.74 6.40
N MET A 80 9.72 -9.44 6.61
CA MET A 80 10.57 -8.55 5.82
C MET A 80 11.82 -8.24 6.64
N ILE A 81 12.98 -8.46 6.03
CA ILE A 81 14.28 -8.33 6.69
C ILE A 81 15.13 -7.36 5.89
N THR A 82 15.71 -6.38 6.56
CA THR A 82 16.64 -5.42 5.93
C THR A 82 17.96 -6.09 5.55
N GLN A 83 18.58 -5.61 4.49
CA GLN A 83 19.89 -5.99 4.02
C GLN A 83 20.90 -4.86 4.28
N GLU A 84 22.19 -5.13 4.17
CA GLU A 84 23.26 -4.16 4.48
C GLU A 84 23.11 -2.84 3.70
N LYS A 85 22.67 -2.91 2.44
CA LYS A 85 22.47 -1.72 1.59
C LYS A 85 21.40 -0.76 2.12
N ILE A 86 20.56 -1.16 3.08
CA ILE A 86 19.57 -0.29 3.72
C ILE A 86 20.25 0.95 4.35
N ALA A 87 21.49 0.80 4.80
CA ALA A 87 22.27 1.89 5.37
C ALA A 87 22.57 3.04 4.39
N GLN A 88 22.46 2.79 3.08
CA GLN A 88 22.70 3.78 2.01
C GLN A 88 21.46 4.63 1.71
N LEU A 89 20.31 4.28 2.26
CA LEU A 89 19.09 5.07 2.07
C LEU A 89 19.16 6.39 2.83
N PRO A 90 18.41 7.42 2.36
CA PRO A 90 18.30 8.70 3.08
C PRO A 90 17.89 8.49 4.53
N LYS A 91 18.56 9.19 5.45
CA LYS A 91 18.29 9.10 6.88
C LYS A 91 17.35 10.20 7.39
N ASP A 92 17.05 11.19 6.54
CA ASP A 92 16.23 12.35 6.88
C ASP A 92 14.75 12.20 6.47
N ARG A 93 14.40 11.08 5.82
CA ARG A 93 13.05 10.85 5.28
C ARG A 93 12.74 9.39 5.06
N GLU A 94 11.46 9.07 4.92
CA GLU A 94 11.00 7.74 4.51
C GLU A 94 11.43 7.38 3.09
N THR A 95 11.69 6.10 2.88
CA THR A 95 11.84 5.52 1.55
C THR A 95 10.71 4.55 1.27
N LEU A 96 10.06 4.72 0.10
CA LEU A 96 8.95 3.89 -0.34
C LEU A 96 9.44 2.68 -1.14
N PHE A 97 8.92 1.52 -0.77
CA PHE A 97 8.97 0.27 -1.50
C PHE A 97 7.56 -0.29 -1.68
N TYR A 98 7.43 -1.35 -2.47
CA TYR A 98 6.20 -2.11 -2.59
C TYR A 98 6.44 -3.56 -2.19
N PHE A 99 5.68 -4.02 -1.18
CA PHE A 99 5.57 -5.44 -0.89
C PHE A 99 4.52 -6.04 -1.82
N ASN A 100 4.91 -7.05 -2.56
CA ASN A 100 4.01 -7.75 -3.47
C ASN A 100 3.75 -9.16 -2.97
N VAL A 101 2.51 -9.61 -3.09
CA VAL A 101 2.11 -10.99 -2.92
C VAL A 101 1.22 -11.42 -4.10
N ARG A 102 1.63 -12.48 -4.79
CA ARG A 102 0.87 -13.10 -5.87
C ARG A 102 0.40 -14.47 -5.42
N GLU A 103 -0.89 -14.72 -5.55
CA GLU A 103 -1.43 -16.05 -5.37
C GLU A 103 -1.21 -16.92 -6.62
N ILE A 104 -0.90 -18.20 -6.42
CA ILE A 104 -0.77 -19.19 -7.47
C ILE A 104 -1.73 -20.32 -7.12
N PRO A 105 -2.80 -20.51 -7.92
CA PRO A 105 -3.80 -21.55 -7.68
C PRO A 105 -3.20 -22.94 -7.95
N PRO A 106 -3.79 -24.01 -7.40
CA PRO A 106 -3.41 -25.37 -7.72
C PRO A 106 -3.67 -25.68 -9.20
N LYS A 107 -2.90 -26.58 -9.75
CA LYS A 107 -3.15 -27.09 -11.12
C LYS A 107 -4.53 -27.72 -11.19
N THR A 108 -5.19 -27.57 -12.33
CA THR A 108 -6.47 -28.21 -12.62
C THR A 108 -6.33 -29.08 -13.87
N ASP A 109 -6.91 -30.28 -13.84
CA ASP A 109 -6.98 -31.19 -15.00
C ASP A 109 -8.22 -30.91 -15.88
N LYS A 110 -9.06 -29.96 -15.45
CA LYS A 110 -10.25 -29.58 -16.23
C LYS A 110 -9.84 -28.84 -17.49
N LYS A 111 -10.34 -29.29 -18.64
CA LYS A 111 -10.16 -28.63 -19.94
C LYS A 111 -11.05 -27.37 -20.00
N ASN A 112 -10.60 -26.36 -20.73
CA ASN A 112 -11.32 -25.09 -20.97
C ASN A 112 -11.68 -24.31 -19.71
N VAL A 113 -10.80 -24.26 -18.73
CA VAL A 113 -10.95 -23.45 -17.51
C VAL A 113 -10.01 -22.25 -17.56
N MET A 114 -10.57 -21.06 -17.33
CA MET A 114 -9.77 -19.86 -17.09
C MET A 114 -9.40 -19.81 -15.59
N GLN A 115 -8.11 -19.72 -15.29
CA GLN A 115 -7.63 -19.47 -13.93
C GLN A 115 -7.21 -18.00 -13.82
N VAL A 116 -7.79 -17.28 -12.88
CA VAL A 116 -7.42 -15.90 -12.56
C VAL A 116 -6.49 -15.93 -11.34
N THR A 117 -5.39 -15.21 -11.42
CA THR A 117 -4.48 -15.00 -10.29
C THR A 117 -4.56 -13.55 -9.85
N MET A 118 -4.61 -13.33 -8.54
CA MET A 118 -4.59 -12.00 -7.96
C MET A 118 -3.20 -11.65 -7.43
N GLN A 119 -2.87 -10.37 -7.51
CA GLN A 119 -1.65 -9.83 -6.92
C GLN A 119 -2.03 -8.60 -6.09
N HIS A 120 -1.58 -8.58 -4.84
CA HIS A 120 -1.65 -7.40 -4.00
C HIS A 120 -0.28 -6.72 -3.97
N ALA A 121 -0.28 -5.40 -4.15
CA ALA A 121 0.90 -4.55 -3.99
C ALA A 121 0.63 -3.56 -2.86
N LEU A 122 1.29 -3.75 -1.72
CA LEU A 122 1.16 -2.91 -0.55
C LEU A 122 2.31 -1.91 -0.50
N LYS A 123 2.02 -0.67 -0.14
CA LYS A 123 3.06 0.31 0.14
C LYS A 123 3.83 -0.12 1.38
N LEU A 124 5.16 -0.15 1.29
CA LEU A 124 6.07 -0.40 2.39
C LEU A 124 6.94 0.83 2.57
N PHE A 125 6.82 1.48 3.72
CA PHE A 125 7.60 2.65 4.09
C PHE A 125 8.71 2.24 5.04
N TRP A 126 9.96 2.36 4.59
CA TRP A 126 11.10 2.23 5.48
C TRP A 126 11.36 3.58 6.14
N ARG A 127 11.38 3.57 7.46
CA ARG A 127 11.49 4.77 8.30
C ARG A 127 12.81 4.73 9.07
N PRO A 128 13.76 5.65 8.80
CA PRO A 128 15.01 5.72 9.53
C PRO A 128 14.79 6.20 10.98
N LYS A 129 15.68 5.78 11.86
CA LYS A 129 15.58 6.05 13.30
C LYS A 129 15.42 7.54 13.65
N SER A 130 16.03 8.43 12.87
CA SER A 130 15.96 9.90 13.07
C SER A 130 14.55 10.47 12.95
N ILE A 131 13.62 9.76 12.33
CA ILE A 131 12.24 10.19 12.11
C ILE A 131 11.21 9.14 12.58
N GLU A 132 11.62 8.15 13.36
CA GLU A 132 10.66 7.25 14.00
C GLU A 132 9.72 8.05 14.90
N LEU A 133 8.43 7.71 14.85
CA LEU A 133 7.46 8.30 15.77
C LEU A 133 7.59 7.61 17.13
N GLU A 134 7.42 8.35 18.20
CA GLU A 134 7.31 7.77 19.54
C GLU A 134 6.06 6.88 19.64
N ASP A 135 6.04 5.93 20.57
CA ASP A 135 5.07 4.82 20.66
C ASP A 135 3.58 5.20 20.56
N ASP A 136 3.22 6.45 20.87
CA ASP A 136 1.86 7.00 20.73
C ASP A 136 1.76 8.02 19.59
N GLY A 137 2.77 8.09 18.73
CA GLY A 137 2.92 9.12 17.72
C GLY A 137 1.88 9.02 16.60
N VAL A 138 0.73 9.62 16.80
CA VAL A 138 -0.20 9.89 15.69
C VAL A 138 0.46 10.92 14.77
N MET A 139 0.62 10.56 13.51
CA MET A 139 1.13 11.50 12.52
C MET A 139 0.20 12.71 12.42
N THR A 140 0.69 13.90 12.75
CA THR A 140 -0.05 15.14 12.55
C THR A 140 0.29 15.71 11.18
N TYR A 141 -0.71 16.22 10.48
CA TYR A 141 -0.55 16.75 9.11
C TYR A 141 -0.40 18.28 9.06
N GLU A 142 -0.07 18.90 10.19
CA GLU A 142 0.05 20.36 10.35
C GLU A 142 1.09 21.00 9.43
N LYS A 143 2.10 20.23 9.02
CA LYS A 143 3.15 20.69 8.09
C LYS A 143 2.82 20.41 6.61
N VAL A 144 1.58 20.04 6.30
CA VAL A 144 1.09 19.96 4.92
C VAL A 144 0.39 21.27 4.58
N GLU A 145 1.03 22.07 3.75
CA GLU A 145 0.44 23.32 3.28
C GLU A 145 -0.47 23.06 2.09
N ILE A 146 -1.67 23.65 2.13
CA ILE A 146 -2.67 23.54 1.08
C ILE A 146 -2.72 24.87 0.35
N ILE A 147 -2.32 24.89 -0.92
CA ILE A 147 -2.16 26.11 -1.71
C ILE A 147 -3.09 26.04 -2.93
N ARG A 148 -3.99 27.02 -3.05
CA ARG A 148 -4.81 27.20 -4.25
C ARG A 148 -3.97 27.85 -5.34
N ARG A 149 -3.99 27.25 -6.52
CA ARG A 149 -3.29 27.76 -7.69
C ARG A 149 -4.19 28.60 -8.59
N ASN A 150 -3.58 29.46 -9.42
CA ASN A 150 -4.29 30.33 -10.36
C ASN A 150 -5.12 29.56 -11.40
N ASP A 151 -4.75 28.30 -11.70
CA ASP A 151 -5.48 27.43 -12.62
C ASP A 151 -6.67 26.72 -11.97
N GLY A 152 -6.96 27.02 -10.69
CA GLY A 152 -8.04 26.44 -9.90
C GLY A 152 -7.74 25.06 -9.29
N SER A 153 -6.55 24.50 -9.52
CA SER A 153 -6.10 23.28 -8.86
C SER A 153 -5.60 23.56 -7.44
N ILE A 154 -5.46 22.50 -6.64
CA ILE A 154 -4.87 22.56 -5.30
C ILE A 154 -3.50 21.92 -5.32
N ARG A 155 -2.52 22.58 -4.70
CA ARG A 155 -1.22 22.01 -4.40
C ARG A 155 -1.17 21.63 -2.93
N PHE A 156 -0.74 20.40 -2.67
CA PHE A 156 -0.39 19.92 -1.34
C PHE A 156 1.14 19.92 -1.22
N ASN A 157 1.66 20.80 -0.38
CA ASN A 157 3.11 20.93 -0.14
C ASN A 157 3.45 20.23 1.17
N ASN A 158 4.08 19.08 1.08
CA ASN A 158 4.47 18.26 2.22
C ASN A 158 5.86 18.67 2.72
N LYS A 159 5.92 19.29 3.88
CA LYS A 159 7.18 19.66 4.55
C LYS A 159 7.64 18.64 5.59
N MET A 160 6.99 17.46 5.62
CA MET A 160 7.33 16.39 6.56
C MET A 160 8.28 15.37 5.93
N PRO A 161 9.00 14.61 6.75
CA PRO A 161 9.86 13.53 6.29
C PRO A 161 9.08 12.27 5.88
N TYR A 162 7.76 12.27 6.00
CA TYR A 162 6.87 11.13 5.76
C TYR A 162 6.12 11.28 4.45
N HIS A 163 5.72 10.14 3.86
CA HIS A 163 4.76 10.12 2.76
C HIS A 163 3.37 10.46 3.29
N VAL A 164 2.69 11.37 2.63
CA VAL A 164 1.31 11.76 2.98
C VAL A 164 0.38 11.23 1.91
N THR A 165 -0.60 10.43 2.31
CA THR A 165 -1.63 9.91 1.40
C THR A 165 -2.96 10.56 1.70
N LEU A 166 -3.49 11.28 0.69
CA LEU A 166 -4.83 11.85 0.75
C LEU A 166 -5.82 10.82 0.19
N GLY A 167 -6.72 10.36 1.03
CA GLY A 167 -7.77 9.40 0.66
C GLY A 167 -9.08 10.07 0.26
N TYR A 168 -9.26 11.33 0.67
CA TYR A 168 -10.48 12.09 0.42
C TYR A 168 -10.18 13.56 0.21
N ILE A 169 -10.77 14.14 -0.80
CA ILE A 169 -10.91 15.60 -0.98
C ILE A 169 -12.36 15.82 -1.43
N GLY A 170 -13.11 16.63 -0.70
CA GLY A 170 -14.51 16.83 -1.03
C GLY A 170 -15.17 17.98 -0.27
N THR A 171 -16.42 18.26 -0.61
CA THR A 171 -17.25 19.27 0.04
C THR A 171 -18.69 18.80 0.12
N ASN A 172 -19.38 19.10 1.24
CA ASN A 172 -20.79 18.78 1.46
C ASN A 172 -21.17 17.32 1.14
N GLY A 173 -20.30 16.35 1.51
CA GLY A 173 -20.51 14.93 1.23
C GLY A 173 -20.21 14.49 -0.22
N VAL A 174 -19.81 15.40 -1.10
CA VAL A 174 -19.44 15.10 -2.49
C VAL A 174 -17.92 14.91 -2.56
N THR A 175 -17.47 13.72 -2.94
CA THR A 175 -16.06 13.42 -3.14
C THR A 175 -15.60 13.94 -4.49
N MET A 176 -14.56 14.78 -4.49
CA MET A 176 -13.91 15.29 -5.71
C MET A 176 -12.75 14.41 -6.15
N LEU A 177 -12.07 13.77 -5.20
CA LEU A 177 -11.07 12.76 -5.50
C LEU A 177 -11.79 11.43 -5.78
N PRO A 178 -11.60 10.83 -6.97
CA PRO A 178 -12.18 9.51 -7.26
C PRO A 178 -11.78 8.49 -6.19
N GLN A 179 -12.74 7.70 -5.70
CA GLN A 179 -12.52 6.71 -4.63
C GLN A 179 -11.40 5.70 -4.93
N THR A 180 -11.07 5.52 -6.21
CA THR A 180 -10.00 4.64 -6.68
C THR A 180 -8.63 5.30 -6.78
N GLN A 181 -8.55 6.61 -6.61
CA GLN A 181 -7.31 7.38 -6.74
C GLN A 181 -6.99 8.09 -5.43
N SER A 182 -5.97 7.60 -4.72
CA SER A 182 -5.35 8.36 -3.64
C SER A 182 -4.24 9.23 -4.20
N LEU A 183 -4.15 10.48 -3.75
CA LEU A 183 -3.02 11.35 -4.05
C LEU A 183 -1.95 11.16 -2.97
N MET A 184 -0.79 10.66 -3.34
CA MET A 184 0.33 10.54 -2.43
C MET A 184 1.35 11.64 -2.69
N VAL A 185 1.77 12.33 -1.61
CA VAL A 185 2.79 13.37 -1.64
C VAL A 185 4.04 12.83 -0.94
N THR A 186 5.14 12.77 -1.68
CA THR A 186 6.41 12.29 -1.14
C THR A 186 7.00 13.26 -0.11
N PRO A 187 7.93 12.81 0.75
CA PRO A 187 8.61 13.67 1.73
C PRO A 187 9.25 14.91 1.08
N PHE A 188 9.12 16.06 1.74
CA PHE A 188 9.71 17.34 1.32
C PHE A 188 9.41 17.74 -0.13
N SER A 189 8.21 17.41 -0.61
CA SER A 189 7.80 17.60 -1.99
C SER A 189 6.36 18.12 -2.08
N TYR A 190 5.85 18.26 -3.29
CA TYR A 190 4.47 18.65 -3.50
C TYR A 190 3.79 17.78 -4.56
N ALA A 191 2.45 17.75 -4.50
CA ALA A 191 1.60 17.19 -5.54
C ALA A 191 0.45 18.15 -5.83
N ASN A 192 -0.03 18.17 -7.07
CA ASN A 192 -1.17 18.95 -7.49
C ASN A 192 -2.36 18.04 -7.77
N THR A 193 -3.58 18.51 -7.49
CA THR A 193 -4.78 17.81 -7.94
C THR A 193 -4.89 17.87 -9.47
N GLN A 194 -5.44 16.82 -10.07
CA GLN A 194 -5.74 16.80 -11.50
C GLN A 194 -7.03 17.55 -11.82
N PHE A 195 -7.95 17.66 -10.88
CA PHE A 195 -9.19 18.41 -11.01
C PHE A 195 -8.98 19.88 -10.64
N LYS A 196 -9.77 20.75 -11.27
CA LYS A 196 -9.77 22.19 -11.12
C LYS A 196 -11.10 22.64 -10.52
N ASN A 197 -11.22 23.95 -10.23
CA ASN A 197 -12.46 24.55 -9.71
C ASN A 197 -12.89 23.97 -8.35
N VAL A 198 -11.92 23.72 -7.48
CA VAL A 198 -12.19 23.28 -6.11
C VAL A 198 -12.91 24.42 -5.36
N PRO A 199 -14.06 24.15 -4.68
CA PRO A 199 -14.76 25.15 -3.88
C PRO A 199 -13.86 25.87 -2.89
N SER A 200 -14.26 27.07 -2.47
CA SER A 200 -13.48 27.86 -1.49
C SER A 200 -13.25 27.11 -0.19
N THR A 201 -14.24 26.33 0.24
CA THR A 201 -14.17 25.47 1.42
C THR A 201 -14.27 24.01 0.98
N PHE A 202 -13.34 23.19 1.44
CA PHE A 202 -13.33 21.74 1.21
C PHE A 202 -12.68 21.02 2.39
N GLN A 203 -12.97 19.74 2.51
CA GLN A 203 -12.41 18.85 3.52
C GLN A 203 -11.35 17.94 2.89
N VAL A 204 -10.33 17.63 3.66
CA VAL A 204 -9.26 16.69 3.27
C VAL A 204 -9.22 15.59 4.30
N GLY A 205 -9.29 14.34 3.83
CA GLY A 205 -9.09 13.15 4.64
C GLY A 205 -7.73 12.54 4.31
N TYR A 206 -6.91 12.33 5.33
CA TYR A 206 -5.64 11.63 5.22
C TYR A 206 -5.84 10.16 5.55
N ILE A 207 -5.05 9.29 4.92
CA ILE A 207 -4.97 7.90 5.30
C ILE A 207 -3.81 7.79 6.30
N ASN A 208 -4.16 7.52 7.55
CA ASN A 208 -3.18 7.25 8.61
C ASN A 208 -2.56 5.87 8.46
N ASP A 209 -1.35 5.76 8.95
CA ASP A 209 -0.60 4.50 9.05
C ASP A 209 -1.06 3.69 10.27
#